data_06a755894f2cb301bd89e936e5b9a391
#
_entry.id   06a755894f2cb301bd89e936e5b9a391
#
_cell.length_a   1.000
_cell.length_b   1.000
_cell.length_c   1.000
_cell.angle_alpha   90.00
_cell.angle_beta   90.00
_cell.angle_gamma   90.00
#
_symmetry.space_group_name_H-M   'P 1'
#
loop_
_entity.id
_entity.type
_entity.pdbx_description
1 polymer ?
#
loop_
_entity_poly.entity_id
_entity_poly.type
_entity_poly.pdbx_seq_one_letter_code
_entity_poly.pdbx_strand_id
1 'polypeptide(L)'
;MPAVSSHGLNTRETRGPLLLGGTTLLTVLAILGGRVLLRSQHHPITPELSDAQLWTHYRWSGNPEQRREAALMLGSRSGESPQRRRRLLTGQGWGPAPMAAVALKQQALAAKSLGRDQEEQQHWRDLLRRFPTSTASADARYHLADHQPKLKEELLSLQPAHPAALAAAAELPDNADQALIQSSALHLARWGASWPGADRLLRKACGAITGVGLEQQQRLKLAAALAELGDGQSAELCLQGTPLAPSQALSIGRTLLRGNEEQQQRGEAMLLQLAKDHPDSQEALNSAALLSEPLRPKQALIDALPESLQKRSADVAAARVRLAGGEGGLVVLQRWPGHPASWQLQWDLAREALLTGQWELARSWLTAIPAEQLPDPLRARQQFWLGMSMDKLGDRKGGQEIWQSLTRQQPPGYYTWRAQARLGSGNLPALSGSKILAATKAERLNSVQRWSPLNSGSPLVDQLWRLEMHQEAWETWRSAAANAKPSPQQLLLEGRLRLGVNDHWTGLSRLWRASLRLVSPACETRQLLHN
;
A
#
# COMPACT_ATOMS: atom_id res chain seq x y z
N MET A 1 -9.18 90.58 -64.15
CA MET A 1 -9.78 89.83 -65.23
C MET A 1 -9.15 88.44 -65.34
N PRO A 2 -9.86 87.37 -65.67
CA PRO A 2 -11.14 86.86 -65.08
C PRO A 2 -10.97 85.52 -64.42
N ALA A 3 -11.97 85.16 -63.70
CA ALA A 3 -12.50 83.96 -63.18
C ALA A 3 -12.33 82.69 -64.02
N VAL A 4 -12.16 81.54 -63.40
CA VAL A 4 -12.84 80.28 -63.75
C VAL A 4 -12.99 79.37 -62.51
N SER A 5 -14.19 78.97 -62.32
CA SER A 5 -14.74 77.96 -61.36
C SER A 5 -14.21 76.56 -61.60
N SER A 6 -14.05 75.74 -60.57
CA SER A 6 -14.02 74.33 -60.70
C SER A 6 -14.66 73.62 -59.49
N HIS A 7 -15.52 72.69 -59.83
CA HIS A 7 -16.36 71.89 -58.97
C HIS A 7 -15.63 70.99 -57.95
N GLY A 8 -16.12 70.94 -56.72
CA GLY A 8 -15.72 69.96 -55.71
C GLY A 8 -16.34 68.60 -55.97
N LEU A 9 -15.53 67.59 -55.92
CA LEU A 9 -15.91 66.19 -55.81
C LEU A 9 -15.85 65.74 -54.37
N ASN A 10 -17.03 65.50 -53.81
CA ASN A 10 -17.25 64.93 -52.50
C ASN A 10 -16.93 63.43 -52.53
N THR A 11 -15.77 62.97 -52.03
CA THR A 11 -15.53 61.56 -51.75
C THR A 11 -15.90 61.29 -50.29
N ARG A 12 -17.11 60.79 -50.07
CA ARG A 12 -17.49 60.15 -48.83
C ARG A 12 -16.73 58.85 -48.68
N GLU A 13 -15.68 58.83 -47.87
CA GLU A 13 -15.03 57.60 -47.42
C GLU A 13 -15.92 56.83 -46.47
N THR A 14 -16.43 55.69 -46.93
CA THR A 14 -17.14 54.69 -46.13
C THR A 14 -16.15 53.92 -45.27
N ARG A 15 -15.72 54.48 -44.13
CA ARG A 15 -14.88 53.78 -43.11
C ARG A 15 -15.70 53.14 -41.97
N GLY A 16 -17.02 53.02 -42.10
CA GLY A 16 -17.92 52.56 -41.02
C GLY A 16 -17.96 51.02 -40.75
N PRO A 17 -17.89 50.11 -41.75
CA PRO A 17 -18.14 48.69 -41.47
C PRO A 17 -16.92 47.91 -40.92
N LEU A 18 -15.67 48.35 -41.10
CA LEU A 18 -14.46 47.68 -40.61
C LEU A 18 -14.22 47.84 -39.10
N LEU A 19 -14.61 48.95 -38.52
CA LEU A 19 -14.48 49.16 -37.07
C LEU A 19 -15.53 48.42 -36.26
N LEU A 20 -16.74 48.19 -36.79
CA LEU A 20 -17.78 47.38 -36.13
C LEU A 20 -17.49 45.90 -36.15
N GLY A 21 -16.85 45.39 -37.20
CA GLY A 21 -16.41 43.97 -37.29
C GLY A 21 -15.25 43.65 -36.35
N GLY A 22 -14.30 44.55 -36.13
CA GLY A 22 -13.17 44.36 -35.24
C GLY A 22 -13.57 44.37 -33.75
N THR A 23 -14.50 45.24 -33.36
CA THR A 23 -14.98 45.30 -31.96
C THR A 23 -15.87 44.11 -31.59
N THR A 24 -16.69 43.59 -32.52
CA THR A 24 -17.48 42.36 -32.29
C THR A 24 -16.61 41.11 -32.19
N LEU A 25 -15.55 40.98 -33.00
CA LEU A 25 -14.62 39.86 -32.92
C LEU A 25 -13.82 39.87 -31.59
N LEU A 26 -13.37 41.02 -31.14
CA LEU A 26 -12.66 41.20 -29.85
C LEU A 26 -13.58 40.93 -28.65
N THR A 27 -14.85 41.36 -28.72
CA THR A 27 -15.84 41.03 -27.64
C THR A 27 -16.20 39.56 -27.60
N VAL A 28 -16.38 38.91 -28.74
CA VAL A 28 -16.63 37.44 -28.81
C VAL A 28 -15.42 36.66 -28.30
N LEU A 29 -14.21 37.04 -28.67
CA LEU A 29 -12.97 36.43 -28.14
C LEU A 29 -12.80 36.69 -26.63
N ALA A 30 -13.14 37.87 -26.13
CA ALA A 30 -13.12 38.17 -24.69
C ALA A 30 -14.19 37.38 -23.92
N ILE A 31 -15.40 37.22 -24.48
CA ILE A 31 -16.48 36.41 -23.86
C ILE A 31 -16.14 34.92 -23.91
N LEU A 32 -15.59 34.40 -24.98
CA LEU A 32 -15.14 33.02 -25.09
C LEU A 32 -13.94 32.76 -24.19
N GLY A 33 -12.95 33.65 -24.16
CA GLY A 33 -11.82 33.59 -23.24
C GLY A 33 -12.26 33.67 -21.78
N GLY A 34 -13.19 34.59 -21.45
CA GLY A 34 -13.78 34.70 -20.12
C GLY A 34 -14.56 33.46 -19.70
N ARG A 35 -15.34 32.83 -20.61
CA ARG A 35 -16.04 31.56 -20.33
C ARG A 35 -15.10 30.39 -20.14
N VAL A 36 -14.00 30.30 -20.88
CA VAL A 36 -12.96 29.27 -20.70
C VAL A 36 -12.26 29.49 -19.35
N LEU A 37 -11.90 30.72 -19.01
CA LEU A 37 -11.29 31.07 -17.71
C LEU A 37 -12.23 30.79 -16.53
N LEU A 38 -13.53 31.12 -16.64
CA LEU A 38 -14.52 30.85 -15.60
C LEU A 38 -14.78 29.33 -15.44
N ARG A 39 -14.80 28.57 -16.52
CA ARG A 39 -14.90 27.10 -16.44
C ARG A 39 -13.66 26.46 -15.85
N SER A 40 -12.47 26.95 -16.14
CA SER A 40 -11.24 26.42 -15.57
C SER A 40 -11.10 26.65 -14.06
N GLN A 41 -11.79 27.64 -13.51
CA GLN A 41 -11.74 27.95 -12.08
C GLN A 41 -12.51 26.94 -11.19
N HIS A 42 -13.43 26.17 -11.74
CA HIS A 42 -14.30 25.28 -10.98
C HIS A 42 -13.93 23.78 -11.03
N HIS A 43 -12.99 23.38 -11.88
CA HIS A 43 -12.57 22.00 -11.95
C HIS A 43 -11.30 21.75 -11.16
N PRO A 44 -11.30 20.77 -10.24
CA PRO A 44 -10.07 20.38 -9.54
C PRO A 44 -9.06 19.82 -10.54
N ILE A 45 -7.78 20.08 -10.30
CA ILE A 45 -6.69 19.44 -11.05
C ILE A 45 -6.68 17.95 -10.71
N THR A 46 -6.88 17.08 -11.72
CA THR A 46 -6.92 15.61 -11.56
C THR A 46 -5.99 14.93 -12.56
N PRO A 47 -5.58 13.67 -12.31
CA PRO A 47 -4.74 12.90 -13.22
C PRO A 47 -5.33 12.69 -14.63
N GLU A 48 -6.63 12.84 -14.77
CA GLU A 48 -7.35 12.67 -16.05
C GLU A 48 -7.13 13.84 -17.02
N LEU A 49 -6.66 14.98 -16.50
CA LEU A 49 -6.37 16.14 -17.33
C LEU A 49 -5.16 15.89 -18.24
N SER A 50 -5.31 16.22 -19.52
CA SER A 50 -4.19 16.20 -20.45
C SER A 50 -3.15 17.28 -20.13
N ASP A 51 -1.93 17.11 -20.60
CA ASP A 51 -0.87 18.11 -20.44
C ASP A 51 -1.27 19.49 -21.00
N ALA A 52 -2.01 19.51 -22.13
CA ALA A 52 -2.51 20.75 -22.70
C ALA A 52 -3.48 21.49 -21.78
N GLN A 53 -4.38 20.74 -21.09
CA GLN A 53 -5.29 21.30 -20.10
C GLN A 53 -4.53 21.79 -18.86
N LEU A 54 -3.54 21.01 -18.37
CA LEU A 54 -2.67 21.43 -17.27
C LEU A 54 -1.89 22.71 -17.60
N TRP A 55 -1.36 22.82 -18.83
CA TRP A 55 -0.72 24.04 -19.30
C TRP A 55 -1.67 25.24 -19.34
N THR A 56 -2.94 25.02 -19.66
CA THR A 56 -3.98 26.06 -19.62
C THR A 56 -4.20 26.55 -18.19
N HIS A 57 -4.34 25.63 -17.24
CA HIS A 57 -4.45 25.99 -15.81
C HIS A 57 -3.21 26.70 -15.30
N TYR A 58 -2.01 26.22 -15.63
CA TYR A 58 -0.76 26.84 -15.21
C TYR A 58 -0.61 28.28 -15.70
N ARG A 59 -0.99 28.55 -16.95
CA ARG A 59 -0.81 29.89 -17.56
C ARG A 59 -1.94 30.86 -17.26
N TRP A 60 -3.15 30.38 -17.23
CA TRP A 60 -4.34 31.22 -17.29
C TRP A 60 -5.28 31.14 -16.10
N SER A 61 -5.05 30.25 -15.13
CA SER A 61 -5.87 30.25 -13.93
C SER A 61 -5.63 31.49 -13.09
N GLY A 62 -6.71 32.17 -12.69
CA GLY A 62 -6.67 33.25 -11.72
C GLY A 62 -6.37 32.79 -10.29
N ASN A 63 -6.55 31.49 -10.01
CA ASN A 63 -6.31 30.90 -8.70
C ASN A 63 -4.85 30.44 -8.56
N PRO A 64 -4.04 31.02 -7.65
CA PRO A 64 -2.65 30.66 -7.46
C PRO A 64 -2.46 29.20 -7.03
N GLU A 65 -3.43 28.62 -6.28
CA GLU A 65 -3.35 27.21 -5.88
C GLU A 65 -3.51 26.28 -7.09
N GLN A 66 -4.48 26.54 -7.97
CA GLN A 66 -4.63 25.73 -9.19
C GLN A 66 -3.42 25.83 -10.11
N ARG A 67 -2.81 27.02 -10.21
CA ARG A 67 -1.54 27.18 -10.96
C ARG A 67 -0.42 26.33 -10.36
N ARG A 68 -0.32 26.31 -9.03
CA ARG A 68 0.67 25.52 -8.32
C ARG A 68 0.42 24.02 -8.49
N GLU A 69 -0.82 23.57 -8.32
CA GLU A 69 -1.21 22.17 -8.54
C GLU A 69 -0.88 21.73 -9.97
N ALA A 70 -1.23 22.53 -10.98
CA ALA A 70 -0.89 22.24 -12.36
C ALA A 70 0.62 22.21 -12.60
N ALA A 71 1.40 23.13 -11.98
CA ALA A 71 2.86 23.13 -12.07
C ALA A 71 3.48 21.87 -11.44
N LEU A 72 3.00 21.44 -10.28
CA LEU A 72 3.45 20.24 -9.60
C LEU A 72 3.15 18.98 -10.45
N MET A 73 1.94 18.85 -10.96
CA MET A 73 1.55 17.71 -11.80
C MET A 73 2.32 17.68 -13.13
N LEU A 74 2.49 18.83 -13.80
CA LEU A 74 3.35 18.91 -15.00
C LEU A 74 4.81 18.57 -14.67
N GLY A 75 5.28 18.96 -13.49
CA GLY A 75 6.62 18.66 -13.00
C GLY A 75 6.84 17.19 -12.69
N SER A 76 5.84 16.48 -12.16
CA SER A 76 5.91 15.03 -11.89
C SER A 76 5.86 14.23 -13.20
N ARG A 77 4.97 14.58 -14.13
CA ARG A 77 4.85 13.93 -15.44
C ARG A 77 6.06 14.15 -16.34
N SER A 78 6.72 15.28 -16.22
CA SER A 78 7.94 15.57 -16.99
C SER A 78 9.19 14.83 -16.49
N GLY A 79 9.03 13.89 -15.57
CA GLY A 79 9.91 12.96 -14.85
C GLY A 79 11.40 12.98 -15.08
N GLU A 80 11.84 13.38 -16.25
CA GLU A 80 13.21 13.21 -16.74
C GLU A 80 13.99 14.52 -16.90
N SER A 81 13.33 15.70 -16.80
CA SER A 81 14.03 16.98 -17.00
C SER A 81 14.01 17.86 -15.74
N PRO A 82 15.05 17.80 -14.90
CA PRO A 82 15.18 18.69 -13.74
C PRO A 82 15.09 20.17 -14.12
N GLN A 83 15.60 20.55 -15.30
CA GLN A 83 15.51 21.92 -15.82
C GLN A 83 14.06 22.36 -16.06
N ARG A 84 13.23 21.46 -16.64
CA ARG A 84 11.83 21.76 -16.90
C ARG A 84 11.05 21.86 -15.58
N ARG A 85 11.28 20.92 -14.66
CA ARG A 85 10.68 20.96 -13.31
C ARG A 85 11.03 22.27 -12.60
N ARG A 86 12.29 22.64 -12.58
CA ARG A 86 12.75 23.90 -11.99
C ARG A 86 12.02 25.11 -12.57
N ARG A 87 11.89 25.20 -13.91
CA ARG A 87 11.18 26.32 -14.58
C ARG A 87 9.70 26.36 -14.21
N LEU A 88 9.01 25.23 -14.20
CA LEU A 88 7.60 25.14 -13.84
C LEU A 88 7.33 25.59 -12.41
N LEU A 89 8.22 25.23 -11.49
CA LEU A 89 8.02 25.48 -10.07
C LEU A 89 8.57 26.84 -9.61
N THR A 90 9.29 27.58 -10.47
CA THR A 90 9.77 28.93 -10.13
C THR A 90 8.60 29.81 -9.70
N GLY A 91 8.70 30.41 -8.51
CA GLY A 91 7.64 31.23 -7.91
C GLY A 91 6.46 30.47 -7.30
N GLN A 92 6.39 29.15 -7.42
CA GLN A 92 5.27 28.36 -6.86
C GLN A 92 5.41 28.06 -5.36
N GLY A 93 6.58 28.31 -4.78
CA GLY A 93 6.83 28.17 -3.34
C GLY A 93 6.26 29.30 -2.46
N TRP A 94 5.57 30.30 -2.99
CA TRP A 94 5.04 31.43 -2.23
C TRP A 94 3.62 31.16 -1.68
N GLY A 95 3.28 31.85 -0.57
CA GLY A 95 1.98 31.72 0.10
C GLY A 95 2.00 30.70 1.25
N PRO A 96 0.92 30.65 2.06
CA PRO A 96 0.83 29.81 3.26
C PRO A 96 0.35 28.37 2.99
N ALA A 97 -0.09 28.07 1.77
CA ALA A 97 -0.71 26.79 1.46
C ALA A 97 0.27 25.60 1.57
N PRO A 98 -0.17 24.43 2.01
CA PRO A 98 0.70 23.25 2.15
C PRO A 98 1.43 22.86 0.86
N MET A 99 0.78 23.04 -0.30
CA MET A 99 1.40 22.76 -1.60
C MET A 99 2.58 23.70 -1.92
N ALA A 100 2.71 24.86 -1.28
CA ALA A 100 3.88 25.72 -1.42
C ALA A 100 5.13 25.07 -0.78
N ALA A 101 4.97 24.35 0.34
CA ALA A 101 6.04 23.57 0.94
C ALA A 101 6.53 22.46 0.02
N VAL A 102 5.59 21.74 -0.61
CA VAL A 102 5.90 20.69 -1.59
C VAL A 102 6.62 21.27 -2.81
N ALA A 103 6.18 22.45 -3.31
CA ALA A 103 6.83 23.13 -4.41
C ALA A 103 8.28 23.53 -4.07
N LEU A 104 8.56 23.99 -2.85
CA LEU A 104 9.92 24.29 -2.38
C LEU A 104 10.79 23.03 -2.29
N LYS A 105 10.26 21.92 -1.75
CA LYS A 105 10.94 20.62 -1.74
C LYS A 105 11.32 20.21 -3.17
N GLN A 106 10.38 20.24 -4.11
CA GLN A 106 10.63 19.86 -5.49
C GLN A 106 11.60 20.79 -6.22
N GLN A 107 11.63 22.09 -5.87
CA GLN A 107 12.63 23.04 -6.38
C GLN A 107 14.04 22.69 -5.86
N ALA A 108 14.17 22.39 -4.56
CA ALA A 108 15.44 21.99 -3.97
C ALA A 108 15.97 20.70 -4.63
N LEU A 109 15.12 19.69 -4.79
CA LEU A 109 15.49 18.43 -5.47
C LEU A 109 15.89 18.64 -6.94
N ALA A 110 15.20 19.55 -7.65
CA ALA A 110 15.56 19.90 -9.01
C ALA A 110 16.91 20.65 -9.07
N ALA A 111 17.16 21.56 -8.13
CA ALA A 111 18.45 22.27 -8.01
C ALA A 111 19.60 21.30 -7.72
N LYS A 112 19.40 20.36 -6.80
CA LYS A 112 20.35 19.26 -6.50
C LYS A 112 20.70 18.45 -7.74
N SER A 113 19.67 18.00 -8.49
CA SER A 113 19.87 17.22 -9.72
C SER A 113 20.60 17.99 -10.82
N LEU A 114 20.70 19.31 -10.72
CA LEU A 114 21.41 20.20 -11.63
C LEU A 114 22.80 20.62 -11.12
N GLY A 115 23.23 20.16 -9.95
CA GLY A 115 24.48 20.55 -9.31
C GLY A 115 24.50 22.03 -8.85
N ARG A 116 23.33 22.59 -8.49
CA ARG A 116 23.18 23.98 -8.07
C ARG A 116 23.08 24.09 -6.55
N ASP A 117 24.17 23.78 -5.87
CA ASP A 117 24.22 23.60 -4.42
C ASP A 117 23.72 24.83 -3.63
N GLN A 118 24.08 26.06 -4.06
CA GLN A 118 23.62 27.26 -3.39
C GLN A 118 22.10 27.46 -3.49
N GLU A 119 21.53 27.19 -4.67
CA GLU A 119 20.09 27.25 -4.91
C GLU A 119 19.35 26.16 -4.13
N GLU A 120 19.87 24.93 -4.10
CA GLU A 120 19.36 23.82 -3.29
C GLU A 120 19.27 24.22 -1.82
N GLN A 121 20.41 24.66 -1.24
CA GLN A 121 20.46 25.05 0.17
C GLN A 121 19.51 26.21 0.49
N GLN A 122 19.38 27.18 -0.42
CA GLN A 122 18.45 28.28 -0.23
C GLN A 122 17.00 27.80 -0.16
N HIS A 123 16.59 26.90 -1.05
CA HIS A 123 15.23 26.33 -1.03
C HIS A 123 14.97 25.52 0.25
N TRP A 124 15.95 24.74 0.74
CA TRP A 124 15.83 24.02 2.01
C TRP A 124 15.69 24.97 3.21
N ARG A 125 16.48 26.06 3.27
CA ARG A 125 16.35 27.06 4.33
C ARG A 125 15.01 27.79 4.27
N ASP A 126 14.54 28.16 3.09
CA ASP A 126 13.24 28.79 2.90
C ASP A 126 12.09 27.89 3.31
N LEU A 127 12.19 26.57 3.02
CA LEU A 127 11.22 25.57 3.43
C LEU A 127 11.14 25.48 4.96
N LEU A 128 12.28 25.35 5.66
CA LEU A 128 12.31 25.29 7.13
C LEU A 128 11.79 26.58 7.78
N ARG A 129 12.18 27.72 7.26
CA ARG A 129 11.77 29.01 7.81
C ARG A 129 10.27 29.24 7.71
N ARG A 130 9.68 28.86 6.57
CA ARG A 130 8.28 29.19 6.26
C ARG A 130 7.29 28.09 6.62
N PHE A 131 7.72 26.85 6.62
CA PHE A 131 6.88 25.67 6.86
C PHE A 131 7.52 24.68 7.85
N PRO A 132 7.93 25.13 9.04
CA PRO A 132 8.72 24.30 9.97
C PRO A 132 8.02 23.00 10.40
N THR A 133 6.69 22.97 10.37
CA THR A 133 5.87 21.81 10.77
C THR A 133 5.39 20.95 9.59
N SER A 134 5.69 21.36 8.35
CA SER A 134 5.32 20.59 7.16
C SER A 134 6.10 19.28 7.10
N THR A 135 5.46 18.21 6.58
CA THR A 135 6.14 16.94 6.33
C THR A 135 7.33 17.11 5.38
N ALA A 136 7.19 17.96 4.36
CA ALA A 136 8.29 18.28 3.43
C ALA A 136 9.54 18.86 4.12
N SER A 137 9.40 19.43 5.32
CA SER A 137 10.53 20.01 6.08
C SER A 137 11.41 18.96 6.75
N ALA A 138 10.99 17.67 6.76
CA ALA A 138 11.85 16.56 7.15
C ALA A 138 13.05 16.44 6.22
N ASP A 139 12.82 16.53 4.90
CA ASP A 139 13.90 16.48 3.91
C ASP A 139 14.84 17.68 4.06
N ALA A 140 14.30 18.88 4.32
CA ALA A 140 15.11 20.05 4.55
C ALA A 140 16.02 19.92 5.79
N ARG A 141 15.48 19.35 6.90
CA ARG A 141 16.29 19.05 8.10
C ARG A 141 17.40 18.05 7.77
N TYR A 142 17.08 17.01 7.03
CA TYR A 142 18.05 16.00 6.63
C TYR A 142 19.18 16.59 5.79
N HIS A 143 18.85 17.31 4.72
CA HIS A 143 19.86 17.88 3.80
C HIS A 143 20.69 19.03 4.39
N LEU A 144 20.21 19.69 5.44
CA LEU A 144 20.96 20.74 6.13
C LEU A 144 21.68 20.23 7.40
N ALA A 145 21.46 18.98 7.82
CA ALA A 145 22.00 18.42 9.06
C ALA A 145 23.53 18.38 9.08
N ASP A 146 24.20 18.17 7.95
CA ASP A 146 25.67 18.14 7.86
C ASP A 146 26.31 19.46 8.31
N HIS A 147 25.61 20.58 8.13
CA HIS A 147 26.06 21.91 8.54
C HIS A 147 25.48 22.35 9.90
N GLN A 148 24.42 21.69 10.36
CA GLN A 148 23.69 22.03 11.56
C GLN A 148 23.21 20.77 12.29
N PRO A 149 24.06 20.13 13.11
CA PRO A 149 23.73 18.83 13.76
C PRO A 149 22.43 18.82 14.56
N LYS A 150 22.03 19.98 15.14
CA LYS A 150 20.76 20.12 15.85
C LYS A 150 19.54 19.79 14.98
N LEU A 151 19.62 20.01 13.67
CA LEU A 151 18.52 19.67 12.76
C LEU A 151 18.30 18.16 12.65
N LYS A 152 19.33 17.34 12.85
CA LYS A 152 19.20 15.89 12.94
C LYS A 152 18.37 15.47 14.17
N GLU A 153 18.64 16.06 15.32
CA GLU A 153 17.88 15.80 16.55
C GLU A 153 16.42 16.26 16.40
N GLU A 154 16.19 17.45 15.84
CA GLU A 154 14.86 17.94 15.53
C GLU A 154 14.10 17.02 14.57
N LEU A 155 14.77 16.51 13.52
CA LEU A 155 14.19 15.58 12.56
C LEU A 155 13.72 14.29 13.24
N LEU A 156 14.61 13.67 14.03
CA LEU A 156 14.32 12.43 14.76
C LEU A 156 13.20 12.59 15.79
N SER A 157 13.05 13.76 16.40
CA SER A 157 12.04 14.04 17.40
C SER A 157 10.69 14.43 16.82
N LEU A 158 10.68 15.34 15.82
CA LEU A 158 9.44 15.91 15.28
C LEU A 158 8.79 15.02 14.20
N GLN A 159 9.59 14.27 13.43
CA GLN A 159 9.11 13.48 12.30
C GLN A 159 9.77 12.08 12.28
N PRO A 160 9.68 11.33 13.38
CA PRO A 160 10.50 10.12 13.61
C PRO A 160 10.24 8.99 12.59
N ALA A 161 9.04 8.90 12.03
CA ALA A 161 8.67 7.87 11.05
C ALA A 161 8.92 8.29 9.60
N HIS A 162 9.33 9.55 9.36
CA HIS A 162 9.62 10.04 8.02
C HIS A 162 10.85 9.32 7.41
N PRO A 163 10.85 8.99 6.09
CA PRO A 163 12.00 8.35 5.44
C PRO A 163 13.33 9.08 5.67
N ALA A 164 13.34 10.40 5.67
CA ALA A 164 14.53 11.20 5.97
C ALA A 164 15.06 10.97 7.40
N ALA A 165 14.16 10.80 8.39
CA ALA A 165 14.56 10.48 9.76
C ALA A 165 15.14 9.08 9.88
N LEU A 166 14.57 8.12 9.14
CA LEU A 166 15.07 6.74 9.11
C LEU A 166 16.45 6.67 8.43
N ALA A 167 16.63 7.41 7.32
CA ALA A 167 17.93 7.56 6.67
C ALA A 167 18.96 8.17 7.65
N ALA A 168 18.63 9.29 8.27
CA ALA A 168 19.49 9.95 9.25
C ALA A 168 19.87 9.04 10.43
N ALA A 169 18.94 8.18 10.89
CA ALA A 169 19.23 7.21 11.95
C ALA A 169 20.10 6.05 11.46
N ALA A 170 19.97 5.62 10.20
CA ALA A 170 20.73 4.52 9.62
C ALA A 170 22.17 4.93 9.21
N GLU A 171 22.37 6.20 8.90
CA GLU A 171 23.66 6.76 8.47
C GLU A 171 24.49 7.18 9.68
N LEU A 172 25.31 6.26 10.17
CA LEU A 172 26.25 6.51 11.27
C LEU A 172 27.67 6.67 10.74
N PRO A 173 28.50 7.54 11.35
CA PRO A 173 29.91 7.62 11.06
C PRO A 173 30.61 6.30 11.46
N ASP A 174 31.72 5.97 10.80
CA ASP A 174 32.48 4.74 11.04
C ASP A 174 32.95 4.63 12.50
N ASN A 175 33.24 5.76 13.14
CA ASN A 175 33.68 5.87 14.52
C ASN A 175 32.55 6.10 15.52
N ALA A 176 31.30 5.79 15.14
CA ALA A 176 30.15 5.96 16.03
C ALA A 176 30.35 5.18 17.34
N ASP A 177 30.15 5.85 18.45
CA ASP A 177 30.20 5.24 19.77
C ASP A 177 28.99 4.31 20.02
N GLN A 178 29.08 3.52 21.07
CA GLN A 178 28.01 2.55 21.40
C GLN A 178 26.68 3.22 21.76
N ALA A 179 26.70 4.39 22.39
CA ALA A 179 25.50 5.12 22.75
C ALA A 179 24.73 5.62 21.51
N LEU A 180 25.46 6.13 20.52
CA LEU A 180 24.88 6.55 19.24
C LEU A 180 24.34 5.35 18.44
N ILE A 181 25.03 4.22 18.44
CA ILE A 181 24.56 2.98 17.80
C ILE A 181 23.26 2.52 18.46
N GLN A 182 23.20 2.50 19.78
CA GLN A 182 22.01 2.07 20.54
C GLN A 182 20.82 3.01 20.32
N SER A 183 21.03 4.32 20.38
CA SER A 183 19.96 5.30 20.16
C SER A 183 19.39 5.22 18.74
N SER A 184 20.26 5.08 17.73
CA SER A 184 19.87 4.90 16.33
C SER A 184 19.15 3.57 16.09
N ALA A 185 19.65 2.49 16.66
CA ALA A 185 18.99 1.18 16.61
C ALA A 185 17.60 1.20 17.25
N LEU A 186 17.46 1.83 18.43
CA LEU A 186 16.17 1.99 19.10
C LEU A 186 15.20 2.86 18.30
N HIS A 187 15.68 3.91 17.64
CA HIS A 187 14.86 4.70 16.73
C HIS A 187 14.34 3.85 15.56
N LEU A 188 15.23 3.13 14.89
CA LEU A 188 14.87 2.25 13.78
C LEU A 188 13.98 1.09 14.22
N ALA A 189 14.24 0.48 15.38
CA ALA A 189 13.38 -0.56 15.95
C ALA A 189 11.94 -0.10 16.11
N ARG A 190 11.74 1.14 16.49
CA ARG A 190 10.40 1.70 16.71
C ARG A 190 9.72 2.15 15.42
N TRP A 191 10.44 2.80 14.51
CA TRP A 191 9.85 3.52 13.40
C TRP A 191 10.13 2.95 12.02
N GLY A 192 11.16 2.12 11.88
CA GLY A 192 11.61 1.63 10.59
C GLY A 192 12.49 0.40 10.66
N ALA A 193 12.09 -0.66 11.36
CA ALA A 193 12.87 -1.89 11.46
C ALA A 193 13.27 -2.46 10.08
N SER A 194 12.38 -2.36 9.09
CA SER A 194 12.64 -2.79 7.70
C SER A 194 13.40 -1.76 6.84
N TRP A 195 13.91 -0.68 7.41
CA TRP A 195 14.72 0.29 6.67
C TRP A 195 16.04 -0.33 6.22
N PRO A 196 16.57 -0.02 5.02
CA PRO A 196 17.85 -0.54 4.56
C PRO A 196 18.98 -0.30 5.58
N GLY A 197 19.68 -1.35 5.98
CA GLY A 197 20.77 -1.29 6.95
C GLY A 197 20.33 -1.29 8.42
N ALA A 198 19.04 -1.20 8.73
CA ALA A 198 18.52 -1.27 10.10
C ALA A 198 18.88 -2.61 10.78
N ASP A 199 18.76 -3.73 10.05
CA ASP A 199 19.07 -5.07 10.55
C ASP A 199 20.50 -5.17 11.12
N ARG A 200 21.47 -4.58 10.45
CA ARG A 200 22.87 -4.54 10.89
C ARG A 200 23.03 -3.74 12.18
N LEU A 201 22.38 -2.57 12.26
CA LEU A 201 22.45 -1.71 13.45
C LEU A 201 21.73 -2.35 14.66
N LEU A 202 20.59 -2.98 14.44
CA LEU A 202 19.86 -3.71 15.48
C LEU A 202 20.72 -4.84 16.04
N ARG A 203 21.34 -5.67 15.19
CA ARG A 203 22.27 -6.72 15.62
C ARG A 203 23.48 -6.16 16.37
N LYS A 204 24.09 -5.09 15.86
CA LYS A 204 25.25 -4.45 16.50
C LYS A 204 24.89 -3.91 17.88
N ALA A 205 23.72 -3.31 18.03
CA ALA A 205 23.24 -2.80 19.32
C ALA A 205 23.00 -3.92 20.35
N CYS A 206 22.50 -5.10 19.91
CA CYS A 206 22.28 -6.28 20.77
C CYS A 206 23.54 -7.08 21.03
N GLY A 207 24.46 -7.16 20.07
CA GLY A 207 25.64 -8.03 20.10
C GLY A 207 26.87 -7.44 20.82
N ALA A 208 26.78 -6.25 21.35
CA ALA A 208 27.79 -5.75 22.27
C ALA A 208 27.77 -6.64 23.53
N ILE A 209 28.61 -7.65 23.53
CA ILE A 209 28.75 -8.74 24.50
C ILE A 209 28.85 -8.25 25.96
N THR A 210 29.06 -6.99 26.13
CA THR A 210 29.16 -6.36 27.44
C THR A 210 27.88 -5.71 27.91
N GLY A 211 26.78 -5.77 27.18
CA GLY A 211 25.43 -5.32 27.65
C GLY A 211 25.38 -4.03 28.44
N VAL A 212 26.49 -3.30 28.50
CA VAL A 212 26.65 -2.09 29.27
C VAL A 212 25.75 -1.04 28.66
N GLY A 213 24.62 -0.77 29.31
CA GLY A 213 23.80 0.39 29.06
C GLY A 213 22.39 0.18 28.48
N LEU A 214 22.03 -1.01 27.96
CA LEU A 214 20.66 -1.23 27.52
C LEU A 214 19.75 -1.67 28.68
N GLU A 215 18.73 -0.89 28.94
CA GLU A 215 17.67 -1.28 29.86
C GLU A 215 16.84 -2.46 29.30
N GLN A 216 16.19 -3.20 30.19
CA GLN A 216 15.34 -4.33 29.82
C GLN A 216 14.32 -3.98 28.72
N GLN A 217 13.63 -2.85 28.84
CA GLN A 217 12.64 -2.41 27.85
C GLN A 217 13.27 -2.10 26.48
N GLN A 218 14.50 -1.61 26.46
CA GLN A 218 15.22 -1.33 25.23
C GLN A 218 15.61 -2.62 24.52
N ARG A 219 16.11 -3.63 25.25
CA ARG A 219 16.40 -4.97 24.72
C ARG A 219 15.14 -5.61 24.13
N LEU A 220 14.01 -5.52 24.82
CA LEU A 220 12.73 -6.04 24.34
C LEU A 220 12.28 -5.39 23.01
N LYS A 221 12.49 -4.07 22.84
CA LYS A 221 12.18 -3.35 21.61
C LYS A 221 13.07 -3.80 20.46
N LEU A 222 14.38 -3.93 20.69
CA LEU A 222 15.34 -4.37 19.68
C LEU A 222 15.05 -5.81 19.25
N ALA A 223 14.80 -6.70 20.21
CA ALA A 223 14.46 -8.10 19.93
C ALA A 223 13.15 -8.24 19.15
N ALA A 224 12.13 -7.46 19.49
CA ALA A 224 10.88 -7.44 18.74
C ALA A 224 11.09 -7.01 17.27
N ALA A 225 11.92 -5.99 17.04
CA ALA A 225 12.26 -5.51 15.71
C ALA A 225 13.06 -6.56 14.90
N LEU A 226 14.04 -7.23 15.51
CA LEU A 226 14.78 -8.34 14.90
C LEU A 226 13.84 -9.50 14.54
N ALA A 227 12.93 -9.86 15.44
CA ALA A 227 11.93 -10.89 15.17
C ALA A 227 10.99 -10.49 14.01
N GLU A 228 10.60 -9.22 13.90
CA GLU A 228 9.80 -8.71 12.76
C GLU A 228 10.57 -8.84 11.43
N LEU A 229 11.87 -8.67 11.45
CA LEU A 229 12.76 -8.85 10.29
C LEU A 229 13.00 -10.31 9.92
N GLY A 230 12.57 -11.25 10.75
CA GLY A 230 12.82 -12.68 10.55
C GLY A 230 14.13 -13.18 11.17
N ASP A 231 14.82 -12.36 11.95
CA ASP A 231 16.07 -12.73 12.64
C ASP A 231 15.79 -13.16 14.09
N GLY A 232 15.20 -14.36 14.23
CA GLY A 232 14.83 -14.91 15.54
C GLY A 232 16.03 -15.23 16.43
N GLN A 233 17.15 -15.62 15.85
CA GLN A 233 18.38 -15.93 16.58
C GLN A 233 18.96 -14.68 17.25
N SER A 234 19.10 -13.59 16.51
CA SER A 234 19.57 -12.33 17.08
C SER A 234 18.59 -11.76 18.09
N ALA A 235 17.28 -11.94 17.86
CA ALA A 235 16.23 -11.54 18.80
C ALA A 235 16.37 -12.29 20.14
N GLU A 236 16.58 -13.59 20.10
CA GLU A 236 16.77 -14.42 21.29
C GLU A 236 18.05 -14.05 22.07
N LEU A 237 19.17 -13.86 21.32
CA LEU A 237 20.45 -13.42 21.90
C LEU A 237 20.32 -12.05 22.60
N CYS A 238 19.56 -11.12 22.01
CA CYS A 238 19.32 -9.80 22.60
C CYS A 238 18.61 -9.87 23.95
N LEU A 239 17.90 -10.96 24.22
CA LEU A 239 17.05 -11.14 25.41
C LEU A 239 17.63 -12.05 26.48
N GLN A 240 18.86 -12.53 26.34
CA GLN A 240 19.45 -13.45 27.30
C GLN A 240 19.22 -12.96 28.75
N GLY A 241 18.57 -13.82 29.56
CA GLY A 241 18.24 -13.53 30.96
C GLY A 241 17.09 -12.54 31.20
N THR A 242 16.36 -12.13 30.17
CA THR A 242 15.22 -11.21 30.29
C THR A 242 13.91 -12.00 30.29
N PRO A 243 13.02 -11.86 31.29
CA PRO A 243 11.68 -12.44 31.26
C PRO A 243 10.88 -11.90 30.07
N LEU A 244 10.22 -12.79 29.31
CA LEU A 244 9.45 -12.43 28.14
C LEU A 244 7.98 -12.24 28.48
N ALA A 245 7.40 -11.14 27.99
CA ALA A 245 5.93 -11.05 27.96
C ALA A 245 5.37 -12.01 26.88
N PRO A 246 4.12 -12.50 27.04
CA PRO A 246 3.51 -13.44 26.10
C PRO A 246 3.58 -13.03 24.64
N SER A 247 3.36 -11.75 24.33
CA SER A 247 3.42 -11.22 22.96
C SER A 247 4.83 -11.27 22.34
N GLN A 248 5.86 -11.15 23.17
CA GLN A 248 7.26 -11.21 22.76
C GLN A 248 7.70 -12.66 22.50
N ALA A 249 7.36 -13.57 23.42
CA ALA A 249 7.60 -15.01 23.24
C ALA A 249 6.92 -15.52 21.96
N LEU A 250 5.68 -15.10 21.71
CA LEU A 250 4.95 -15.41 20.48
C LEU A 250 5.68 -14.90 19.22
N SER A 251 6.15 -13.64 19.24
CA SER A 251 6.81 -13.02 18.08
C SER A 251 8.13 -13.71 17.74
N ILE A 252 8.95 -13.96 18.76
CA ILE A 252 10.27 -14.60 18.60
C ILE A 252 10.11 -16.07 18.23
N GLY A 253 9.26 -16.82 18.94
CA GLY A 253 8.97 -18.22 18.65
C GLY A 253 8.48 -18.42 17.22
N ARG A 254 7.56 -17.56 16.73
CA ARG A 254 7.10 -17.56 15.33
C ARG A 254 8.24 -17.37 14.34
N THR A 255 9.21 -16.54 14.67
CA THR A 255 10.33 -16.24 13.78
C THR A 255 11.32 -17.40 13.77
N LEU A 256 11.60 -17.97 14.92
CA LEU A 256 12.45 -19.15 15.05
C LEU A 256 11.91 -20.35 14.27
N LEU A 257 10.58 -20.55 14.20
CA LEU A 257 9.95 -21.60 13.40
C LEU A 257 10.29 -21.52 11.89
N ARG A 258 10.75 -20.38 11.40
CA ARG A 258 11.13 -20.17 9.99
C ARG A 258 12.63 -20.37 9.73
N GLY A 259 13.39 -20.60 10.76
CA GLY A 259 14.83 -20.79 10.72
C GLY A 259 15.26 -22.22 10.35
N ASN A 260 16.52 -22.53 10.64
CA ASN A 260 17.03 -23.88 10.52
C ASN A 260 16.42 -24.84 11.58
N GLU A 261 16.74 -26.11 11.53
CA GLU A 261 16.13 -27.14 12.39
C GLU A 261 16.33 -26.85 13.90
N GLU A 262 17.51 -26.43 14.31
CA GLU A 262 17.82 -26.04 15.69
C GLU A 262 16.97 -24.84 16.16
N GLN A 263 16.83 -23.82 15.29
CA GLN A 263 15.96 -22.66 15.54
C GLN A 263 14.50 -23.06 15.62
N GLN A 264 14.04 -23.95 14.74
CA GLN A 264 12.66 -24.48 14.77
C GLN A 264 12.37 -25.18 16.09
N GLN A 265 13.26 -26.07 16.55
CA GLN A 265 13.08 -26.77 17.85
C GLN A 265 13.01 -25.78 19.02
N ARG A 266 13.87 -24.74 19.04
CA ARG A 266 13.81 -23.68 20.06
C ARG A 266 12.51 -22.88 19.98
N GLY A 267 12.04 -22.55 18.77
CA GLY A 267 10.77 -21.88 18.55
C GLY A 267 9.57 -22.71 19.02
N GLU A 268 9.56 -24.01 18.72
CA GLU A 268 8.56 -24.96 19.19
C GLU A 268 8.52 -25.02 20.72
N ALA A 269 9.69 -25.15 21.36
CA ALA A 269 9.80 -25.16 22.81
C ALA A 269 9.29 -23.86 23.45
N MET A 270 9.71 -22.70 22.91
CA MET A 270 9.27 -21.38 23.40
C MET A 270 7.75 -21.19 23.29
N LEU A 271 7.15 -21.57 22.15
CA LEU A 271 5.71 -21.46 21.93
C LEU A 271 4.91 -22.44 22.78
N LEU A 272 5.43 -23.65 22.98
CA LEU A 272 4.80 -24.62 23.87
C LEU A 272 4.84 -24.17 25.32
N GLN A 273 5.96 -23.60 25.77
CA GLN A 273 6.07 -23.04 27.13
C GLN A 273 5.10 -21.88 27.31
N LEU A 274 5.02 -20.94 26.35
CA LEU A 274 4.03 -19.86 26.37
C LEU A 274 2.59 -20.38 26.49
N ALA A 275 2.26 -21.44 25.73
CA ALA A 275 0.93 -22.05 25.79
C ALA A 275 0.62 -22.66 27.16
N LYS A 276 1.63 -23.23 27.84
CA LYS A 276 1.50 -23.81 29.19
C LYS A 276 1.39 -22.76 30.29
N ASP A 277 2.19 -21.70 30.20
CA ASP A 277 2.25 -20.67 31.24
C ASP A 277 1.03 -19.73 31.21
N HIS A 278 0.45 -19.52 30.03
CA HIS A 278 -0.64 -18.57 29.83
C HIS A 278 -1.81 -19.17 29.01
N PRO A 279 -2.39 -20.33 29.38
CA PRO A 279 -3.30 -21.11 28.54
C PRO A 279 -4.56 -20.35 28.12
N ASP A 280 -4.96 -19.32 28.87
CA ASP A 280 -6.17 -18.54 28.59
C ASP A 280 -5.90 -17.29 27.74
N SER A 281 -4.64 -16.95 27.46
CA SER A 281 -4.29 -15.79 26.66
C SER A 281 -4.55 -16.00 25.17
N GLN A 282 -4.71 -14.87 24.44
CA GLN A 282 -4.79 -14.89 22.97
C GLN A 282 -3.47 -15.33 22.35
N GLU A 283 -2.36 -15.01 23.00
CA GLU A 283 -1.02 -15.43 22.60
C GLU A 283 -0.84 -16.95 22.64
N ALA A 284 -1.42 -17.59 23.66
CA ALA A 284 -1.42 -19.06 23.74
C ALA A 284 -2.26 -19.71 22.64
N LEU A 285 -3.41 -19.14 22.29
CA LEU A 285 -4.19 -19.59 21.13
C LEU A 285 -3.39 -19.44 19.83
N ASN A 286 -2.70 -18.31 19.67
CA ASN A 286 -1.85 -18.08 18.50
C ASN A 286 -0.63 -19.01 18.47
N SER A 287 -0.07 -19.36 19.65
CA SER A 287 1.00 -20.37 19.76
C SER A 287 0.50 -21.74 19.38
N ALA A 288 -0.67 -22.15 19.88
CA ALA A 288 -1.30 -23.41 19.50
C ALA A 288 -1.56 -23.50 17.98
N ALA A 289 -2.00 -22.39 17.36
CA ALA A 289 -2.16 -22.30 15.92
C ALA A 289 -0.84 -22.48 15.16
N LEU A 290 0.26 -21.86 15.62
CA LEU A 290 1.59 -22.01 15.01
C LEU A 290 2.14 -23.43 15.17
N LEU A 291 1.95 -24.05 16.33
CA LEU A 291 2.37 -25.43 16.60
C LEU A 291 1.53 -26.48 15.85
N SER A 292 0.35 -26.08 15.35
CA SER A 292 -0.57 -26.90 14.56
C SER A 292 -0.32 -26.79 13.06
N GLU A 293 0.95 -26.72 12.63
CA GLU A 293 1.39 -26.53 11.24
C GLU A 293 0.57 -27.36 10.24
N PRO A 294 -0.19 -26.72 9.29
CA PRO A 294 -1.11 -27.43 8.43
C PRO A 294 -0.48 -28.46 7.50
N LEU A 295 0.77 -28.23 7.06
CA LEU A 295 1.44 -29.09 6.10
C LEU A 295 2.06 -30.32 6.76
N ARG A 296 2.55 -30.19 7.99
CA ARG A 296 3.26 -31.25 8.72
C ARG A 296 2.95 -31.17 10.21
N PRO A 297 1.72 -31.44 10.64
CA PRO A 297 1.39 -31.39 12.07
C PRO A 297 2.17 -32.45 12.82
N LYS A 298 2.76 -32.07 13.96
CA LYS A 298 3.52 -32.97 14.83
C LYS A 298 2.63 -33.42 15.99
N GLN A 299 2.26 -34.72 16.03
CA GLN A 299 1.40 -35.30 17.06
C GLN A 299 1.89 -34.94 18.47
N ALA A 300 3.19 -35.09 18.74
CA ALA A 300 3.78 -34.83 20.05
C ALA A 300 3.59 -33.39 20.53
N LEU A 301 3.65 -32.40 19.62
CA LEU A 301 3.40 -31.00 19.97
C LEU A 301 1.92 -30.73 20.27
N ILE A 302 1.03 -31.34 19.47
CA ILE A 302 -0.43 -31.23 19.67
C ILE A 302 -0.85 -31.81 21.01
N ASP A 303 -0.32 -32.97 21.38
CA ASP A 303 -0.65 -33.66 22.63
C ASP A 303 -0.02 -32.97 23.86
N ALA A 304 1.08 -32.28 23.70
CA ALA A 304 1.75 -31.53 24.77
C ALA A 304 1.06 -30.19 25.11
N LEU A 305 0.11 -29.73 24.28
CA LEU A 305 -0.65 -28.51 24.54
C LEU A 305 -1.62 -28.70 25.74
N PRO A 306 -1.90 -27.64 26.52
CA PRO A 306 -2.95 -27.68 27.55
C PRO A 306 -4.30 -28.11 27.01
N GLU A 307 -5.05 -28.91 27.77
CA GLU A 307 -6.34 -29.47 27.36
C GLU A 307 -7.37 -28.38 26.99
N SER A 308 -7.34 -27.26 27.72
CA SER A 308 -8.17 -26.09 27.43
C SER A 308 -7.94 -25.54 26.01
N LEU A 309 -6.70 -25.48 25.56
CA LEU A 309 -6.33 -25.03 24.21
C LEU A 309 -6.70 -26.09 23.17
N GLN A 310 -6.50 -27.37 23.46
CA GLN A 310 -6.89 -28.45 22.56
C GLN A 310 -8.38 -28.46 22.27
N LYS A 311 -9.23 -28.12 23.25
CA LYS A 311 -10.69 -28.05 23.08
C LYS A 311 -11.17 -26.75 22.40
N ARG A 312 -10.42 -25.65 22.56
CA ARG A 312 -10.83 -24.29 22.17
C ARG A 312 -10.25 -23.84 20.83
N SER A 313 -9.14 -24.43 20.37
CA SER A 313 -8.45 -24.04 19.16
C SER A 313 -8.96 -24.78 17.93
N ALA A 314 -9.45 -24.04 16.94
CA ALA A 314 -9.81 -24.58 15.62
C ALA A 314 -8.59 -25.12 14.86
N ASP A 315 -7.41 -24.51 15.05
CA ASP A 315 -6.16 -24.95 14.42
C ASP A 315 -5.73 -26.32 14.93
N VAL A 316 -5.78 -26.52 16.26
CA VAL A 316 -5.47 -27.82 16.88
C VAL A 316 -6.47 -28.90 16.41
N ALA A 317 -7.77 -28.58 16.38
CA ALA A 317 -8.78 -29.50 15.90
C ALA A 317 -8.55 -29.89 14.44
N ALA A 318 -8.22 -28.91 13.59
CA ALA A 318 -7.90 -29.14 12.17
C ALA A 318 -6.63 -30.00 12.00
N ALA A 319 -5.59 -29.76 12.83
CA ALA A 319 -4.37 -30.58 12.82
C ALA A 319 -4.63 -32.03 13.19
N ARG A 320 -5.47 -32.29 14.19
CA ARG A 320 -5.89 -33.64 14.57
C ARG A 320 -6.64 -34.38 13.44
N VAL A 321 -7.54 -33.68 12.77
CA VAL A 321 -8.24 -34.24 11.58
C VAL A 321 -7.24 -34.65 10.49
N ARG A 322 -6.21 -33.80 10.23
CA ARG A 322 -5.17 -34.17 9.25
C ARG A 322 -4.35 -35.36 9.67
N LEU A 323 -3.98 -35.45 10.95
CA LEU A 323 -3.27 -36.61 11.51
C LEU A 323 -4.11 -37.89 11.47
N ALA A 324 -5.44 -37.78 11.60
CA ALA A 324 -6.39 -38.88 11.51
C ALA A 324 -6.86 -39.18 10.07
N GLY A 325 -6.19 -38.66 9.03
CA GLY A 325 -6.56 -38.91 7.64
C GLY A 325 -7.95 -38.39 7.24
N GLY A 326 -8.42 -37.31 7.89
CA GLY A 326 -9.71 -36.67 7.58
C GLY A 326 -10.87 -37.07 8.50
N GLU A 327 -10.68 -38.02 9.40
CA GLU A 327 -11.72 -38.46 10.35
C GLU A 327 -12.16 -37.30 11.25
N GLY A 328 -13.47 -37.12 11.45
CA GLY A 328 -14.04 -36.04 12.25
C GLY A 328 -14.03 -34.66 11.57
N GLY A 329 -13.58 -34.55 10.31
CA GLY A 329 -13.45 -33.29 9.59
C GLY A 329 -14.74 -32.48 9.53
N LEU A 330 -15.89 -33.10 9.24
CA LEU A 330 -17.18 -32.40 9.17
C LEU A 330 -17.55 -31.73 10.50
N VAL A 331 -17.28 -32.36 11.61
CA VAL A 331 -17.54 -31.80 12.96
C VAL A 331 -16.73 -30.54 13.17
N VAL A 332 -15.45 -30.53 12.77
CA VAL A 332 -14.57 -29.36 12.89
C VAL A 332 -15.03 -28.21 11.99
N LEU A 333 -15.39 -28.52 10.73
CA LEU A 333 -15.85 -27.50 9.77
C LEU A 333 -17.17 -26.87 10.21
N GLN A 334 -18.09 -27.63 10.79
CA GLN A 334 -19.37 -27.14 11.31
C GLN A 334 -19.20 -26.35 12.60
N ARG A 335 -18.25 -26.71 13.46
CA ARG A 335 -18.02 -26.02 14.73
C ARG A 335 -17.37 -24.64 14.55
N TRP A 336 -16.48 -24.49 13.57
CA TRP A 336 -15.75 -23.22 13.33
C TRP A 336 -15.81 -22.78 11.86
N PRO A 337 -16.98 -22.60 11.27
CA PRO A 337 -17.11 -22.36 9.82
C PRO A 337 -16.50 -21.01 9.39
N GLY A 338 -16.42 -20.02 10.29
CA GLY A 338 -15.81 -18.72 10.04
C GLY A 338 -14.32 -18.63 10.34
N HIS A 339 -13.66 -19.75 10.72
CA HIS A 339 -12.25 -19.71 11.11
C HIS A 339 -11.30 -20.09 9.96
N PRO A 340 -10.17 -19.37 9.77
CA PRO A 340 -9.21 -19.67 8.71
C PRO A 340 -8.68 -21.11 8.69
N ALA A 341 -8.48 -21.74 9.86
CA ALA A 341 -8.06 -23.13 9.96
C ALA A 341 -9.09 -24.09 9.32
N SER A 342 -10.39 -23.81 9.49
CA SER A 342 -11.46 -24.61 8.87
C SER A 342 -11.53 -24.39 7.37
N TRP A 343 -11.32 -23.16 6.88
CA TRP A 343 -11.26 -22.90 5.44
C TRP A 343 -10.10 -23.64 4.77
N GLN A 344 -8.94 -23.68 5.43
CA GLN A 344 -7.79 -24.41 4.93
C GLN A 344 -8.03 -25.92 5.01
N LEU A 345 -8.56 -26.43 6.13
CA LEU A 345 -8.90 -27.86 6.29
C LEU A 345 -9.90 -28.32 5.23
N GLN A 346 -10.99 -27.57 5.02
CA GLN A 346 -11.97 -27.87 3.97
C GLN A 346 -11.29 -28.04 2.61
N TRP A 347 -10.39 -27.09 2.28
CA TRP A 347 -9.68 -27.13 1.02
C TRP A 347 -8.72 -28.34 0.92
N ASP A 348 -7.98 -28.64 1.98
CA ASP A 348 -7.03 -29.76 1.99
C ASP A 348 -7.75 -31.08 1.75
N LEU A 349 -8.85 -31.35 2.48
CA LEU A 349 -9.67 -32.54 2.33
C LEU A 349 -10.36 -32.62 0.96
N ALA A 350 -10.93 -31.49 0.50
CA ALA A 350 -11.55 -31.43 -0.82
C ALA A 350 -10.52 -31.66 -1.93
N ARG A 351 -9.34 -31.05 -1.83
CA ARG A 351 -8.26 -31.19 -2.81
C ARG A 351 -7.77 -32.62 -2.91
N GLU A 352 -7.60 -33.31 -1.81
CA GLU A 352 -7.22 -34.72 -1.79
C GLU A 352 -8.26 -35.58 -2.51
N ALA A 353 -9.54 -35.42 -2.19
CA ALA A 353 -10.63 -36.10 -2.85
C ALA A 353 -10.72 -35.79 -4.36
N LEU A 354 -10.48 -34.52 -4.75
CA LEU A 354 -10.44 -34.09 -6.16
C LEU A 354 -9.28 -34.77 -6.93
N LEU A 355 -8.09 -34.84 -6.32
CA LEU A 355 -6.91 -35.46 -6.93
C LEU A 355 -7.04 -36.96 -7.11
N THR A 356 -7.76 -37.62 -6.22
CA THR A 356 -8.02 -39.06 -6.26
C THR A 356 -9.31 -39.42 -7.01
N GLY A 357 -10.02 -38.43 -7.58
CA GLY A 357 -11.24 -38.65 -8.36
C GLY A 357 -12.47 -39.05 -7.52
N GLN A 358 -12.43 -38.86 -6.22
CA GLN A 358 -13.54 -39.13 -5.29
C GLN A 358 -14.52 -37.94 -5.28
N TRP A 359 -15.26 -37.78 -6.40
CA TRP A 359 -16.06 -36.59 -6.66
C TRP A 359 -17.18 -36.36 -5.63
N GLU A 360 -17.82 -37.43 -5.14
CA GLU A 360 -18.86 -37.37 -4.12
C GLU A 360 -18.29 -36.86 -2.79
N LEU A 361 -17.14 -37.39 -2.39
CA LEU A 361 -16.42 -36.94 -1.20
C LEU A 361 -15.94 -35.49 -1.34
N ALA A 362 -15.42 -35.14 -2.50
CA ALA A 362 -15.03 -33.75 -2.79
C ALA A 362 -16.22 -32.78 -2.67
N ARG A 363 -17.38 -33.16 -3.21
CA ARG A 363 -18.63 -32.40 -3.09
C ARG A 363 -19.02 -32.20 -1.62
N SER A 364 -19.00 -33.29 -0.83
CA SER A 364 -19.35 -33.20 0.59
C SER A 364 -18.45 -32.25 1.37
N TRP A 365 -17.12 -32.31 1.12
CA TRP A 365 -16.19 -31.37 1.75
C TRP A 365 -16.43 -29.93 1.29
N LEU A 366 -16.62 -29.67 -0.01
CA LEU A 366 -16.82 -28.34 -0.55
C LEU A 366 -18.13 -27.70 -0.08
N THR A 367 -19.15 -28.48 0.28
CA THR A 367 -20.42 -27.96 0.82
C THR A 367 -20.45 -27.86 2.34
N ALA A 368 -19.45 -28.39 3.05
CA ALA A 368 -19.42 -28.39 4.52
C ALA A 368 -19.38 -27.00 5.16
N ILE A 369 -18.80 -26.01 4.49
CA ILE A 369 -18.89 -24.59 4.87
C ILE A 369 -19.71 -23.88 3.78
N PRO A 370 -20.82 -23.18 4.14
CA PRO A 370 -21.57 -22.37 3.19
C PRO A 370 -20.70 -21.31 2.50
N ALA A 371 -20.93 -21.08 1.21
CA ALA A 371 -20.13 -20.16 0.41
C ALA A 371 -20.13 -18.71 0.98
N GLU A 372 -21.24 -18.31 1.59
CA GLU A 372 -21.43 -16.98 2.19
C GLU A 372 -20.54 -16.73 3.41
N GLN A 373 -20.07 -17.81 4.05
CA GLN A 373 -19.19 -17.75 5.21
C GLN A 373 -17.70 -17.73 4.83
N LEU A 374 -17.39 -17.88 3.54
CA LEU A 374 -16.03 -17.79 3.03
C LEU A 374 -15.70 -16.36 2.54
N PRO A 375 -14.48 -15.91 2.73
CA PRO A 375 -13.96 -14.73 2.03
C PRO A 375 -14.09 -14.86 0.51
N ASP A 376 -14.33 -13.77 -0.21
CA ASP A 376 -14.57 -13.78 -1.66
C ASP A 376 -13.56 -14.61 -2.48
N PRO A 377 -12.22 -14.48 -2.25
CA PRO A 377 -11.24 -15.26 -3.00
C PRO A 377 -11.39 -16.79 -2.79
N LEU A 378 -11.77 -17.20 -1.58
CA LEU A 378 -11.94 -18.63 -1.24
C LEU A 378 -13.29 -19.16 -1.72
N ARG A 379 -14.32 -18.32 -1.71
CA ARG A 379 -15.65 -18.60 -2.26
C ARG A 379 -15.57 -18.91 -3.75
N ALA A 380 -14.85 -18.11 -4.53
CA ALA A 380 -14.69 -18.35 -5.96
C ALA A 380 -14.02 -19.70 -6.25
N ARG A 381 -13.00 -20.08 -5.46
CA ARG A 381 -12.34 -21.38 -5.53
C ARG A 381 -13.31 -22.53 -5.22
N GLN A 382 -14.02 -22.41 -4.11
CA GLN A 382 -14.99 -23.42 -3.68
C GLN A 382 -16.07 -23.66 -4.74
N GLN A 383 -16.71 -22.60 -5.23
CA GLN A 383 -17.78 -22.69 -6.21
C GLN A 383 -17.30 -23.29 -7.54
N PHE A 384 -16.10 -22.92 -8.00
CA PHE A 384 -15.56 -23.53 -9.22
C PHE A 384 -15.40 -25.04 -9.09
N TRP A 385 -14.78 -25.52 -8.00
CA TRP A 385 -14.53 -26.94 -7.81
C TRP A 385 -15.79 -27.73 -7.43
N LEU A 386 -16.76 -27.09 -6.77
CA LEU A 386 -18.07 -27.69 -6.54
C LEU A 386 -18.81 -27.96 -7.85
N GLY A 387 -18.86 -26.96 -8.75
CA GLY A 387 -19.42 -27.12 -10.09
C GLY A 387 -18.72 -28.23 -10.89
N MET A 388 -17.37 -28.36 -10.75
CA MET A 388 -16.59 -29.43 -11.36
C MET A 388 -16.98 -30.79 -10.79
N SER A 389 -17.12 -30.91 -9.50
CA SER A 389 -17.51 -32.18 -8.85
C SER A 389 -18.91 -32.63 -9.30
N MET A 390 -19.88 -31.69 -9.38
CA MET A 390 -21.23 -31.96 -9.87
C MET A 390 -21.24 -32.40 -11.34
N ASP A 391 -20.51 -31.74 -12.21
CA ASP A 391 -20.36 -32.12 -13.62
C ASP A 391 -19.79 -33.55 -13.77
N LYS A 392 -18.77 -33.89 -12.97
CA LYS A 392 -18.15 -35.20 -12.95
C LYS A 392 -19.07 -36.30 -12.40
N LEU A 393 -20.00 -35.94 -11.52
CA LEU A 393 -21.04 -36.85 -10.99
C LEU A 393 -22.25 -36.97 -11.91
N GLY A 394 -22.26 -36.32 -13.08
CA GLY A 394 -23.34 -36.35 -14.07
C GLY A 394 -24.37 -35.25 -13.94
N ASP A 395 -24.35 -34.47 -12.86
CA ASP A 395 -25.20 -33.27 -12.70
C ASP A 395 -24.59 -32.05 -13.42
N ARG A 396 -24.59 -32.13 -14.75
CA ARG A 396 -24.08 -31.06 -15.60
C ARG A 396 -24.85 -29.75 -15.44
N LYS A 397 -26.19 -29.86 -15.25
CA LYS A 397 -27.03 -28.66 -15.11
C LYS A 397 -26.69 -27.91 -13.83
N GLY A 398 -26.64 -28.61 -12.70
CA GLY A 398 -26.26 -28.00 -11.43
C GLY A 398 -24.84 -27.41 -11.46
N GLY A 399 -23.87 -28.12 -12.08
CA GLY A 399 -22.52 -27.60 -12.28
C GLY A 399 -22.48 -26.31 -13.08
N GLN A 400 -23.24 -26.23 -14.18
CA GLN A 400 -23.35 -25.03 -15.01
C GLN A 400 -24.02 -23.86 -14.27
N GLU A 401 -25.06 -24.12 -13.49
CA GLU A 401 -25.74 -23.09 -12.69
C GLU A 401 -24.78 -22.45 -11.67
N ILE A 402 -23.94 -23.26 -11.01
CA ILE A 402 -22.90 -22.76 -10.09
C ILE A 402 -21.88 -21.90 -10.84
N TRP A 403 -21.37 -22.34 -11.99
CA TRP A 403 -20.40 -21.55 -12.77
C TRP A 403 -21.00 -20.25 -13.33
N GLN A 404 -22.27 -20.25 -13.75
CA GLN A 404 -22.99 -19.05 -14.15
C GLN A 404 -23.15 -18.07 -12.98
N SER A 405 -23.51 -18.59 -11.79
CA SER A 405 -23.58 -17.78 -10.57
C SER A 405 -22.21 -17.18 -10.20
N LEU A 406 -21.17 -17.99 -10.25
CA LEU A 406 -19.79 -17.56 -10.01
C LEU A 406 -19.38 -16.42 -10.94
N THR A 407 -19.66 -16.53 -12.24
CA THR A 407 -19.29 -15.51 -13.23
C THR A 407 -20.09 -14.21 -13.09
N ARG A 408 -21.31 -14.25 -12.54
CA ARG A 408 -22.13 -13.08 -12.30
C ARG A 408 -21.81 -12.37 -10.98
N GLN A 409 -21.47 -13.13 -9.94
CA GLN A 409 -21.36 -12.61 -8.58
C GLN A 409 -19.94 -12.27 -8.16
N GLN A 410 -18.93 -12.87 -8.80
CA GLN A 410 -17.54 -12.66 -8.46
C GLN A 410 -16.82 -11.80 -9.50
N PRO A 411 -15.88 -10.94 -9.06
CA PRO A 411 -15.09 -10.15 -9.98
C PRO A 411 -14.24 -11.03 -10.91
N PRO A 412 -13.79 -10.50 -12.06
CA PRO A 412 -12.87 -11.20 -12.95
C PRO A 412 -11.64 -11.72 -12.20
N GLY A 413 -11.32 -13.00 -12.38
CA GLY A 413 -10.21 -13.66 -11.72
C GLY A 413 -10.01 -15.08 -12.24
N TYR A 414 -9.02 -15.80 -11.69
CA TYR A 414 -8.65 -17.13 -12.17
C TYR A 414 -9.83 -18.11 -12.22
N TYR A 415 -10.63 -18.18 -11.17
CA TYR A 415 -11.75 -19.14 -11.10
C TYR A 415 -12.96 -18.71 -11.92
N THR A 416 -13.26 -17.42 -12.03
CA THR A 416 -14.30 -16.90 -12.92
C THR A 416 -13.94 -17.13 -14.38
N TRP A 417 -12.68 -16.92 -14.75
CA TRP A 417 -12.17 -17.24 -16.08
C TRP A 417 -12.29 -18.75 -16.40
N ARG A 418 -11.89 -19.62 -15.47
CA ARG A 418 -12.04 -21.08 -15.64
C ARG A 418 -13.49 -21.51 -15.76
N ALA A 419 -14.41 -20.89 -15.01
CA ALA A 419 -15.84 -21.16 -15.10
C ALA A 419 -16.40 -20.75 -16.47
N GLN A 420 -16.01 -19.59 -16.99
CA GLN A 420 -16.37 -19.16 -18.36
C GLN A 420 -15.90 -20.16 -19.42
N ALA A 421 -14.67 -20.68 -19.29
CA ALA A 421 -14.15 -21.73 -20.17
C ALA A 421 -15.02 -22.98 -20.15
N ARG A 422 -15.50 -23.40 -18.98
CA ARG A 422 -16.37 -24.56 -18.81
C ARG A 422 -17.78 -24.35 -19.37
N LEU A 423 -18.28 -23.12 -19.31
CA LEU A 423 -19.59 -22.76 -19.87
C LEU A 423 -19.59 -22.70 -21.42
N GLY A 424 -18.45 -22.95 -22.06
CA GLY A 424 -18.37 -22.95 -23.53
C GLY A 424 -18.41 -21.55 -24.14
N SER A 425 -18.14 -20.49 -23.35
CA SER A 425 -17.91 -19.13 -23.88
C SER A 425 -16.66 -19.18 -24.74
N GLY A 426 -16.80 -19.61 -25.99
CA GLY A 426 -15.73 -20.05 -26.91
C GLY A 426 -14.69 -19.00 -27.29
N ASN A 427 -14.80 -17.80 -26.75
CA ASN A 427 -13.82 -16.73 -26.84
C ASN A 427 -13.24 -16.51 -25.45
N LEU A 428 -12.32 -17.38 -25.05
CA LEU A 428 -11.40 -17.04 -23.95
C LEU A 428 -10.45 -15.97 -24.47
N PRO A 429 -10.64 -14.70 -24.13
CA PRO A 429 -9.82 -13.62 -24.69
C PRO A 429 -8.35 -13.82 -24.37
N ALA A 430 -8.04 -14.57 -23.32
CA ALA A 430 -6.72 -14.62 -22.71
C ALA A 430 -5.69 -15.52 -23.39
N LEU A 431 -6.09 -16.45 -24.25
CA LEU A 431 -5.14 -17.42 -24.80
C LEU A 431 -4.87 -17.27 -26.31
N SER A 432 -5.61 -16.41 -26.99
CA SER A 432 -5.37 -16.09 -28.40
C SER A 432 -4.48 -14.84 -28.50
N GLY A 433 -3.18 -15.01 -28.32
CA GLY A 433 -2.20 -13.94 -28.07
C GLY A 433 -2.16 -12.77 -29.07
N SER A 434 -2.75 -12.85 -30.25
CA SER A 434 -2.70 -11.76 -31.23
C SER A 434 -3.92 -10.82 -31.20
N LYS A 435 -5.11 -11.31 -30.87
CA LYS A 435 -6.32 -10.46 -30.79
C LYS A 435 -6.42 -9.69 -29.48
N ILE A 436 -5.83 -10.19 -28.38
CA ILE A 436 -5.77 -9.50 -27.09
C ILE A 436 -4.84 -8.30 -27.13
N LEU A 437 -3.70 -8.40 -27.82
CA LEU A 437 -2.80 -7.25 -27.95
C LEU A 437 -3.43 -6.10 -28.76
N ALA A 438 -4.30 -6.37 -29.72
CA ALA A 438 -4.99 -5.34 -30.50
C ALA A 438 -6.22 -4.77 -29.78
N ALA A 439 -7.08 -5.62 -29.19
CA ALA A 439 -8.23 -5.17 -28.40
C ALA A 439 -7.79 -4.48 -27.10
N THR A 440 -6.78 -5.03 -26.39
CA THR A 440 -6.23 -4.40 -25.19
C THR A 440 -5.49 -3.11 -25.47
N LYS A 441 -4.98 -2.85 -26.67
CA LYS A 441 -4.38 -1.54 -26.98
C LYS A 441 -5.46 -0.48 -27.19
N ALA A 442 -6.59 -0.80 -27.81
CA ALA A 442 -7.72 0.11 -27.97
C ALA A 442 -8.53 0.23 -26.68
N GLU A 443 -8.74 -0.87 -25.91
CA GLU A 443 -9.41 -0.85 -24.62
C GLU A 443 -8.51 -0.33 -23.51
N ARG A 444 -7.18 -0.55 -23.53
CA ARG A 444 -6.23 0.11 -22.63
C ARG A 444 -6.08 1.60 -22.90
N LEU A 445 -6.32 2.05 -24.13
CA LEU A 445 -6.44 3.48 -24.45
C LEU A 445 -7.78 4.06 -23.98
N ASN A 446 -8.82 3.23 -23.83
CA ASN A 446 -10.15 3.62 -23.33
C ASN A 446 -10.41 3.23 -21.87
N SER A 447 -9.75 2.22 -21.32
CA SER A 447 -9.57 2.00 -19.90
C SER A 447 -8.26 2.66 -19.44
N VAL A 448 -8.09 3.94 -19.74
CA VAL A 448 -7.28 4.80 -18.86
C VAL A 448 -7.79 4.46 -17.46
N GLN A 449 -6.93 3.86 -16.64
CA GLN A 449 -7.24 3.59 -15.24
C GLN A 449 -7.90 4.83 -14.69
N ARG A 450 -9.24 4.79 -14.54
CA ARG A 450 -9.96 5.96 -14.03
C ARG A 450 -9.37 6.21 -12.68
N TRP A 451 -8.70 7.34 -12.56
CA TRP A 451 -8.16 7.76 -11.27
C TRP A 451 -9.23 7.59 -10.19
N SER A 452 -8.87 6.94 -9.11
CA SER A 452 -9.76 6.77 -7.97
C SER A 452 -9.22 7.54 -6.77
N PRO A 453 -10.07 8.29 -6.07
CA PRO A 453 -9.66 9.01 -4.87
C PRO A 453 -9.13 8.03 -3.82
N LEU A 454 -8.17 8.48 -3.03
CA LEU A 454 -7.55 7.66 -2.00
C LEU A 454 -8.46 7.50 -0.77
N ASN A 455 -9.20 8.58 -0.41
CA ASN A 455 -10.08 8.65 0.76
C ASN A 455 -9.33 8.30 2.07
N SER A 456 -8.17 8.92 2.25
CA SER A 456 -7.27 8.64 3.38
C SER A 456 -7.76 9.18 4.73
N GLY A 457 -8.74 10.07 4.73
CA GLY A 457 -9.17 10.87 5.89
C GLY A 457 -8.28 12.08 6.16
N SER A 458 -7.20 12.28 5.40
CA SER A 458 -6.33 13.45 5.43
C SER A 458 -6.45 14.25 4.14
N PRO A 459 -7.00 15.47 4.17
CA PRO A 459 -7.13 16.29 2.95
C PRO A 459 -5.82 16.51 2.21
N LEU A 460 -4.71 16.64 2.95
CA LEU A 460 -3.38 16.84 2.36
C LEU A 460 -2.88 15.58 1.63
N VAL A 461 -3.04 14.40 2.23
CA VAL A 461 -2.66 13.11 1.60
C VAL A 461 -3.50 12.88 0.34
N ASP A 462 -4.82 13.14 0.41
CA ASP A 462 -5.71 12.98 -0.73
C ASP A 462 -5.40 13.98 -1.87
N GLN A 463 -5.02 15.21 -1.53
CA GLN A 463 -4.57 16.23 -2.48
C GLN A 463 -3.26 15.81 -3.16
N LEU A 464 -2.26 15.35 -2.40
CA LEU A 464 -0.99 14.87 -2.93
C LEU A 464 -1.18 13.67 -3.85
N TRP A 465 -2.02 12.71 -3.46
CA TRP A 465 -2.37 11.56 -4.28
C TRP A 465 -3.04 11.96 -5.59
N ARG A 466 -3.99 12.89 -5.52
CA ARG A 466 -4.67 13.45 -6.69
C ARG A 466 -3.70 14.14 -7.67
N LEU A 467 -2.62 14.72 -7.17
CA LEU A 467 -1.59 15.39 -7.95
C LEU A 467 -0.47 14.45 -8.45
N GLU A 468 -0.64 13.13 -8.32
CA GLU A 468 0.39 12.13 -8.66
C GLU A 468 1.71 12.29 -7.86
N MET A 469 1.65 13.01 -6.74
CA MET A 469 2.77 13.21 -5.80
C MET A 469 2.79 12.04 -4.80
N HIS A 470 2.96 10.83 -5.32
CA HIS A 470 2.78 9.60 -4.54
C HIS A 470 3.79 9.46 -3.41
N GLN A 471 5.03 9.90 -3.64
CA GLN A 471 6.08 9.87 -2.62
C GLN A 471 5.70 10.76 -1.43
N GLU A 472 5.29 12.01 -1.69
CA GLU A 472 4.89 12.96 -0.66
C GLU A 472 3.61 12.53 0.05
N ALA A 473 2.67 11.90 -0.67
CA ALA A 473 1.46 11.33 -0.08
C ALA A 473 1.82 10.21 0.92
N TRP A 474 2.71 9.30 0.53
CA TRP A 474 3.21 8.23 1.38
C TRP A 474 3.95 8.76 2.62
N GLU A 475 4.88 9.70 2.44
CA GLU A 475 5.63 10.32 3.52
C GLU A 475 4.72 11.03 4.53
N THR A 476 3.73 11.78 4.01
CA THR A 476 2.76 12.51 4.84
C THR A 476 1.87 11.54 5.64
N TRP A 477 1.34 10.52 4.99
CA TRP A 477 0.53 9.51 5.65
C TRP A 477 1.33 8.73 6.70
N ARG A 478 2.52 8.28 6.35
CA ARG A 478 3.40 7.53 7.25
C ARG A 478 3.79 8.33 8.49
N SER A 479 4.07 9.62 8.32
CA SER A 479 4.44 10.50 9.44
C SER A 479 3.32 10.68 10.46
N ALA A 480 2.06 10.56 10.02
CA ALA A 480 0.88 10.64 10.88
C ALA A 480 0.40 9.28 11.41
N ALA A 481 0.87 8.17 10.84
CA ALA A 481 0.42 6.84 11.21
C ALA A 481 0.93 6.44 12.60
N ALA A 482 0.02 6.13 13.51
CA ALA A 482 0.36 5.57 14.81
C ALA A 482 0.75 4.08 14.67
N ASN A 483 1.62 3.58 15.56
CA ASN A 483 2.06 2.17 15.63
C ASN A 483 0.97 1.20 16.17
N ALA A 484 -0.29 1.42 15.82
CA ALA A 484 -1.39 0.53 16.18
C ALA A 484 -1.57 -0.60 15.16
N LYS A 485 -2.19 -1.72 15.59
CA LYS A 485 -2.60 -2.77 14.64
C LYS A 485 -3.52 -2.16 13.57
N PRO A 486 -3.15 -2.21 12.28
CA PRO A 486 -3.94 -1.55 11.24
C PRO A 486 -5.28 -2.24 11.05
N SER A 487 -6.34 -1.44 10.92
CA SER A 487 -7.66 -1.91 10.49
C SER A 487 -7.61 -2.42 9.03
N PRO A 488 -8.62 -3.18 8.57
CA PRO A 488 -8.68 -3.58 7.17
C PRO A 488 -8.64 -2.40 6.18
N GLN A 489 -9.30 -1.29 6.52
CA GLN A 489 -9.31 -0.06 5.73
C GLN A 489 -7.92 0.61 5.71
N GLN A 490 -7.21 0.61 6.84
CA GLN A 490 -5.83 1.11 6.89
C GLN A 490 -4.87 0.23 6.09
N LEU A 491 -5.07 -1.10 6.07
CA LEU A 491 -4.29 -2.00 5.21
C LEU A 491 -4.54 -1.73 3.73
N LEU A 492 -5.79 -1.49 3.34
CA LEU A 492 -6.15 -1.12 1.97
C LEU A 492 -5.47 0.19 1.56
N LEU A 493 -5.56 1.22 2.41
CA LEU A 493 -4.95 2.52 2.19
C LEU A 493 -3.43 2.41 2.09
N GLU A 494 -2.78 1.73 3.05
CA GLU A 494 -1.34 1.49 3.03
C GLU A 494 -0.91 0.75 1.76
N GLY A 495 -1.66 -0.27 1.36
CA GLY A 495 -1.39 -1.04 0.15
C GLY A 495 -1.37 -0.17 -1.10
N ARG A 496 -2.37 0.71 -1.27
CA ARG A 496 -2.44 1.65 -2.40
C ARG A 496 -1.28 2.65 -2.39
N LEU A 497 -0.99 3.26 -1.24
CA LEU A 497 0.13 4.21 -1.10
C LEU A 497 1.47 3.56 -1.45
N ARG A 498 1.71 2.32 -1.00
CA ARG A 498 2.94 1.58 -1.31
C ARG A 498 3.07 1.23 -2.79
N LEU A 499 1.97 0.86 -3.45
CA LEU A 499 1.98 0.67 -4.91
C LEU A 499 2.35 1.97 -5.63
N GLY A 500 1.84 3.12 -5.17
CA GLY A 500 2.18 4.43 -5.74
C GLY A 500 3.67 4.80 -5.64
N VAL A 501 4.40 4.24 -4.66
CA VAL A 501 5.86 4.43 -4.51
C VAL A 501 6.67 3.22 -4.99
N ASN A 502 6.09 2.35 -5.80
CA ASN A 502 6.70 1.15 -6.39
C ASN A 502 7.12 0.06 -5.37
N ASP A 503 6.65 0.12 -4.13
CA ASP A 503 6.79 -0.98 -3.17
C ASP A 503 5.70 -2.03 -3.42
N HIS A 504 5.78 -2.71 -4.57
CA HIS A 504 4.76 -3.63 -5.04
C HIS A 504 4.57 -4.83 -4.12
N TRP A 505 5.66 -5.42 -3.60
CA TRP A 505 5.58 -6.62 -2.78
C TRP A 505 4.81 -6.38 -1.46
N THR A 506 5.20 -5.33 -0.73
CA THR A 506 4.53 -4.99 0.52
C THR A 506 3.12 -4.47 0.25
N GLY A 507 2.95 -3.66 -0.81
CA GLY A 507 1.65 -3.14 -1.22
C GLY A 507 0.63 -4.24 -1.48
N LEU A 508 0.96 -5.21 -2.34
CA LEU A 508 0.11 -6.37 -2.64
C LEU A 508 -0.17 -7.23 -1.40
N SER A 509 0.85 -7.43 -0.53
CA SER A 509 0.66 -8.15 0.73
C SER A 509 -0.36 -7.45 1.66
N ARG A 510 -0.34 -6.11 1.72
CA ARG A 510 -1.33 -5.33 2.51
C ARG A 510 -2.73 -5.44 1.92
N LEU A 511 -2.87 -5.31 0.60
CA LEU A 511 -4.14 -5.47 -0.09
C LEU A 511 -4.73 -6.88 0.11
N TRP A 512 -3.91 -7.90 -0.04
CA TRP A 512 -4.32 -9.28 0.22
C TRP A 512 -4.82 -9.49 1.66
N ARG A 513 -4.08 -9.00 2.66
CA ARG A 513 -4.51 -9.07 4.06
C ARG A 513 -5.81 -8.30 4.31
N ALA A 514 -6.01 -7.16 3.64
CA ALA A 514 -7.25 -6.42 3.71
C ALA A 514 -8.42 -7.24 3.15
N SER A 515 -8.24 -7.87 1.97
CA SER A 515 -9.27 -8.68 1.32
C SER A 515 -9.74 -9.88 2.16
N LEU A 516 -8.82 -10.48 2.93
CA LEU A 516 -9.16 -11.59 3.84
C LEU A 516 -9.92 -11.15 5.11
N ARG A 517 -9.83 -9.85 5.48
CA ARG A 517 -10.46 -9.32 6.71
C ARG A 517 -11.74 -8.52 6.44
N LEU A 518 -11.95 -8.11 5.20
CA LEU A 518 -13.17 -7.42 4.77
C LEU A 518 -14.23 -8.46 4.42
N VAL A 519 -15.21 -8.60 5.30
CA VAL A 519 -16.39 -9.44 5.03
C VAL A 519 -17.33 -8.64 4.14
N SER A 520 -17.60 -9.13 2.92
CA SER A 520 -18.49 -8.50 1.93
C SER A 520 -18.19 -7.00 1.71
N PRO A 521 -17.00 -6.65 1.19
CA PRO A 521 -16.64 -5.25 0.97
C PRO A 521 -17.64 -4.58 0.01
N ALA A 522 -17.90 -3.29 0.21
CA ALA A 522 -18.68 -2.49 -0.72
C ALA A 522 -18.10 -2.57 -2.14
N CYS A 523 -18.93 -2.38 -3.17
CA CYS A 523 -18.55 -2.55 -4.58
C CYS A 523 -17.29 -1.73 -4.95
N GLU A 524 -17.18 -0.51 -4.47
CA GLU A 524 -15.99 0.35 -4.66
C GLU A 524 -14.73 -0.22 -4.02
N THR A 525 -14.83 -0.73 -2.78
CA THR A 525 -13.70 -1.37 -2.08
C THR A 525 -13.27 -2.65 -2.80
N ARG A 526 -14.23 -3.40 -3.35
CA ARG A 526 -13.96 -4.61 -4.14
C ARG A 526 -13.21 -4.27 -5.42
N GLN A 527 -13.58 -3.21 -6.13
CA GLN A 527 -12.86 -2.73 -7.30
C GLN A 527 -11.41 -2.32 -6.96
N LEU A 528 -11.19 -1.63 -5.85
CA LEU A 528 -9.87 -1.21 -5.40
C LEU A 528 -8.95 -2.37 -5.01
N LEU A 529 -9.50 -3.52 -4.63
CA LEU A 529 -8.73 -4.72 -4.30
C LEU A 529 -8.31 -5.52 -5.55
N HIS A 530 -9.00 -5.31 -6.68
CA HIS A 530 -8.82 -6.09 -7.91
C HIS A 530 -8.16 -5.30 -9.06
N ASN A 531 -8.06 -3.99 -8.94
CA ASN A 531 -7.30 -3.14 -9.87
C ASN A 531 -5.86 -2.96 -9.40
#